data_c7efe2ca0a400d0d8783ca57bf0ae8e8
#
_entry.id   c7efe2ca0a400d0d8783ca57bf0ae8e8
#
_cell.length_a   1.000
_cell.length_b   1.000
_cell.length_c   1.000
_cell.angle_alpha   90.00
_cell.angle_beta   90.00
_cell.angle_gamma   90.00
#
_symmetry.space_group_name_H-M   'P 1'
#
loop_
_entity.id
_entity.type
_entity.pdbx_description
1 polymer ?
#
loop_
_entity_poly.entity_id
_entity_poly.type
_entity_poly.pdbx_seq_one_letter_code
_entity_poly.pdbx_strand_id
1 'polypeptide(L)'
;MVASKPREQIEEQQPYERLAVLRSLQLLWRHKYFRKLLAVRIAIQSSDGILQVALAAYVLFSPERQPDAISIAIVLAITLLPFSIFGPFAAVLIDRISRRQVLIYANLARAVVTLALAALVATGVQTVGVQALMYGGLLIAMSINRFLLAALSAALPHTIDPAEYMIANSVVPTLGPAGLLIGVAIATPLRLILGHVMPDYRANAILFLIAFAGFVLSAILALPIPRRQLGPDQISAPKAREVITGLIEAIAHLRRKRAAGIGLTTIAAHRLVHGIVTVSVILVYRNYFHTLDQMDAAIADLGILVVITGAGFVFASVVTPPISARLGVRNTITISLLASAVFQLVPGAIYARVPLMVAAFLLGLTAQAIKICVDTVVQAHVADEVKGRVFAIYDMIFNVALVLAAVIAAVILPANGKSVMILIIMAVCYLLIALWFSMASRGVSMNNGTESLQIVN
;
A
#
# COMPACT_ATOMS: atom_id res chain seq x y z
N MET A 1 10.81 52.28 -37.33
CA MET A 1 9.66 51.95 -36.48
C MET A 1 9.67 50.45 -36.26
N VAL A 2 10.29 50.02 -35.16
CA VAL A 2 10.45 48.62 -34.80
C VAL A 2 9.41 48.29 -33.75
N ALA A 3 8.44 47.45 -34.10
CA ALA A 3 7.38 47.01 -33.21
C ALA A 3 7.97 46.02 -32.19
N SER A 4 7.93 46.40 -30.94
CA SER A 4 8.27 45.55 -29.80
C SER A 4 7.20 44.45 -29.61
N LYS A 5 7.60 43.17 -29.67
CA LYS A 5 6.80 42.05 -29.27
C LYS A 5 6.52 42.13 -27.76
N PRO A 6 5.30 41.82 -27.30
CA PRO A 6 5.04 41.67 -25.86
C PRO A 6 5.79 40.46 -25.32
N ARG A 7 6.53 40.66 -24.25
CA ARG A 7 7.09 39.58 -23.42
C ARG A 7 5.93 38.83 -22.78
N GLU A 8 5.67 37.63 -23.25
CA GLU A 8 4.88 36.66 -22.49
C GLU A 8 5.55 36.43 -21.14
N GLN A 9 4.80 36.71 -20.14
CA GLN A 9 5.15 36.41 -18.74
C GLN A 9 5.30 34.88 -18.64
N ILE A 10 6.53 34.42 -18.55
CA ILE A 10 6.84 33.09 -18.04
C ILE A 10 6.42 33.15 -16.57
N GLU A 11 5.23 32.62 -16.24
CA GLU A 11 4.86 32.33 -14.87
C GLU A 11 5.94 31.40 -14.30
N GLU A 12 6.79 31.97 -13.46
CA GLU A 12 7.71 31.23 -12.62
C GLU A 12 6.89 30.21 -11.82
N GLN A 13 6.98 28.95 -12.21
CA GLN A 13 6.53 27.85 -11.37
C GLN A 13 7.37 27.88 -10.10
N GLN A 14 6.84 28.52 -9.07
CA GLN A 14 7.47 28.55 -7.75
C GLN A 14 7.71 27.11 -7.28
N PRO A 15 8.90 26.79 -6.77
CA PRO A 15 9.20 25.47 -6.25
C PRO A 15 8.24 25.17 -5.12
N TYR A 16 7.52 24.03 -5.21
CA TYR A 16 6.64 23.51 -4.18
C TYR A 16 7.46 23.23 -2.90
N GLU A 17 7.57 24.23 -2.05
CA GLU A 17 8.28 24.14 -0.77
C GLU A 17 7.53 23.22 0.21
N ARG A 18 8.29 22.57 1.06
CA ARG A 18 7.87 21.56 2.05
C ARG A 18 6.88 22.04 3.12
N LEU A 19 6.62 23.32 3.21
CA LEU A 19 5.49 23.91 3.94
C LEU A 19 4.13 23.65 3.24
N ALA A 20 4.15 23.09 2.03
CA ALA A 20 2.97 22.90 1.21
C ALA A 20 1.97 21.89 1.80
N VAL A 21 2.40 20.77 2.42
CA VAL A 21 1.45 19.76 2.92
C VAL A 21 0.64 20.29 4.09
N LEU A 22 1.26 20.97 5.04
CA LEU A 22 0.56 21.57 6.19
C LEU A 22 -0.35 22.72 5.76
N ARG A 23 0.13 23.59 4.87
CA ARG A 23 -0.71 24.68 4.30
C ARG A 23 -1.84 24.12 3.46
N SER A 24 -1.58 23.08 2.65
CA SER A 24 -2.58 22.40 1.86
C SER A 24 -3.62 21.72 2.73
N LEU A 25 -3.22 21.09 3.82
CA LEU A 25 -4.13 20.50 4.78
C LEU A 25 -4.96 21.59 5.50
N GLN A 26 -4.35 22.72 5.86
CA GLN A 26 -5.07 23.85 6.43
C GLN A 26 -6.13 24.42 5.48
N LEU A 27 -5.82 24.54 4.19
CA LEU A 27 -6.75 24.96 3.15
C LEU A 27 -7.96 24.02 3.07
N LEU A 28 -7.71 22.72 2.97
CA LEU A 28 -8.74 21.69 2.89
C LEU A 28 -9.54 21.56 4.19
N TRP A 29 -8.94 21.90 5.32
CA TRP A 29 -9.58 21.81 6.65
C TRP A 29 -10.75 22.78 6.82
N ARG A 30 -10.85 23.84 6.01
CA ARG A 30 -12.01 24.75 6.02
C ARG A 30 -13.30 24.05 5.64
N HIS A 31 -13.24 22.98 4.82
CA HIS A 31 -14.42 22.26 4.34
C HIS A 31 -14.96 21.29 5.39
N LYS A 32 -16.19 21.53 5.85
CA LYS A 32 -16.86 20.71 6.88
C LYS A 32 -16.95 19.22 6.51
N TYR A 33 -17.30 18.92 5.26
CA TYR A 33 -17.49 17.55 4.82
C TYR A 33 -16.16 16.83 4.53
N PHE A 34 -15.14 17.56 4.12
CA PHE A 34 -13.77 17.03 4.01
C PHE A 34 -13.26 16.55 5.39
N ARG A 35 -13.42 17.38 6.45
CA ARG A 35 -13.04 16.99 7.82
C ARG A 35 -13.72 15.70 8.27
N LYS A 36 -15.05 15.59 8.00
CA LYS A 36 -15.82 14.40 8.36
C LYS A 36 -15.35 13.18 7.56
N LEU A 37 -15.13 13.31 6.25
CA LEU A 37 -14.66 12.24 5.40
C LEU A 37 -13.25 11.78 5.80
N LEU A 38 -12.38 12.72 6.15
CA LEU A 38 -11.04 12.46 6.65
C LEU A 38 -11.05 11.71 7.99
N ALA A 39 -11.92 12.14 8.92
CA ALA A 39 -12.09 11.45 10.21
C ALA A 39 -12.54 10.00 10.02
N VAL A 40 -13.52 9.75 9.14
CA VAL A 40 -13.96 8.41 8.75
C VAL A 40 -12.78 7.61 8.17
N ARG A 41 -12.00 8.20 7.25
CA ARG A 41 -10.84 7.55 6.61
C ARG A 41 -9.78 7.15 7.63
N ILE A 42 -9.41 8.06 8.52
CA ILE A 42 -8.40 7.79 9.56
C ILE A 42 -8.90 6.68 10.51
N ALA A 43 -10.16 6.75 10.94
CA ALA A 43 -10.75 5.73 11.80
C ALA A 43 -10.75 4.33 11.14
N ILE A 44 -11.15 4.23 9.86
CA ILE A 44 -11.09 2.98 9.09
C ILE A 44 -9.66 2.45 9.02
N GLN A 45 -8.71 3.29 8.62
CA GLN A 45 -7.32 2.88 8.41
C GLN A 45 -6.62 2.51 9.72
N SER A 46 -6.92 3.22 10.82
CA SER A 46 -6.41 2.85 12.15
C SER A 46 -6.98 1.50 12.61
N SER A 47 -8.28 1.27 12.38
CA SER A 47 -8.90 -0.03 12.67
C SER A 47 -8.31 -1.15 11.82
N ASP A 48 -7.95 -0.87 10.56
CA ASP A 48 -7.23 -1.80 9.69
C ASP A 48 -5.83 -2.11 10.22
N GLY A 49 -5.11 -1.10 10.72
CA GLY A 49 -3.81 -1.29 11.35
C GLY A 49 -3.90 -2.20 12.58
N ILE A 50 -4.90 -1.98 13.44
CA ILE A 50 -5.16 -2.83 14.61
C ILE A 50 -5.51 -4.27 14.18
N LEU A 51 -6.38 -4.43 13.20
CA LEU A 51 -6.78 -5.73 12.67
C LEU A 51 -5.59 -6.47 12.04
N GLN A 52 -4.68 -5.79 11.35
CA GLN A 52 -3.48 -6.40 10.79
C GLN A 52 -2.50 -6.86 11.87
N VAL A 53 -2.34 -6.09 12.96
CA VAL A 53 -1.55 -6.53 14.12
C VAL A 53 -2.18 -7.75 14.78
N ALA A 54 -3.51 -7.75 14.97
CA ALA A 54 -4.24 -8.89 15.53
C ALA A 54 -4.09 -10.14 14.66
N LEU A 55 -4.17 -9.99 13.32
CA LEU A 55 -3.93 -11.06 12.36
C LEU A 55 -2.49 -11.58 12.43
N ALA A 56 -1.51 -10.68 12.41
CA ALA A 56 -0.11 -11.05 12.51
C ALA A 56 0.18 -11.77 13.83
N ALA A 57 -0.33 -11.26 14.95
CA ALA A 57 -0.20 -11.89 16.26
C ALA A 57 -0.81 -13.29 16.29
N TYR A 58 -2.01 -13.46 15.72
CA TYR A 58 -2.68 -14.75 15.68
C TYR A 58 -1.97 -15.78 14.78
N VAL A 59 -1.49 -15.37 13.61
CA VAL A 59 -0.92 -16.30 12.61
C VAL A 59 0.57 -16.52 12.80
N LEU A 60 1.33 -15.44 13.04
CA LEU A 60 2.80 -15.49 13.06
C LEU A 60 3.36 -15.73 14.47
N PHE A 61 2.56 -15.45 15.51
CA PHE A 61 3.01 -15.47 16.90
C PHE A 61 2.18 -16.42 17.78
N SER A 62 1.58 -17.47 17.20
CA SER A 62 1.02 -18.55 17.98
C SER A 62 2.16 -19.35 18.64
N PRO A 63 2.16 -19.53 19.99
CA PRO A 63 3.22 -20.27 20.69
C PRO A 63 3.38 -21.72 20.24
N GLU A 64 2.31 -22.29 19.68
CA GLU A 64 2.21 -23.70 19.33
C GLU A 64 2.81 -24.03 17.96
N ARG A 65 3.14 -23.03 17.14
CA ARG A 65 3.66 -23.24 15.79
C ARG A 65 4.75 -22.22 15.45
N GLN A 66 5.88 -22.71 14.94
CA GLN A 66 6.80 -21.83 14.21
C GLN A 66 6.13 -21.41 12.91
N PRO A 67 5.94 -20.10 12.65
CA PRO A 67 5.43 -19.67 11.37
C PRO A 67 6.42 -20.06 10.29
N ASP A 68 5.91 -20.74 9.28
CA ASP A 68 6.61 -21.01 8.04
C ASP A 68 6.32 -19.92 6.98
N ALA A 69 7.03 -19.95 5.90
CA ALA A 69 6.81 -19.01 4.81
C ALA A 69 5.42 -19.18 4.17
N ILE A 70 4.78 -20.36 4.29
CA ILE A 70 3.41 -20.62 3.82
C ILE A 70 2.41 -19.80 4.63
N SER A 71 2.56 -19.77 5.97
CA SER A 71 1.71 -18.96 6.85
C SER A 71 1.80 -17.47 6.50
N ILE A 72 3.01 -16.96 6.22
CA ILE A 72 3.22 -15.59 5.77
C ILE A 72 2.55 -15.37 4.40
N ALA A 73 2.69 -16.31 3.47
CA ALA A 73 2.06 -16.21 2.15
C ALA A 73 0.53 -16.16 2.25
N ILE A 74 -0.07 -16.96 3.12
CA ILE A 74 -1.52 -16.95 3.39
C ILE A 74 -1.97 -15.58 3.92
N VAL A 75 -1.25 -15.01 4.91
CA VAL A 75 -1.56 -13.67 5.46
C VAL A 75 -1.52 -12.60 4.37
N LEU A 76 -0.46 -12.60 3.56
CA LEU A 76 -0.31 -11.64 2.46
C LEU A 76 -1.37 -11.86 1.38
N ALA A 77 -1.72 -13.11 1.05
CA ALA A 77 -2.79 -13.41 0.11
C ALA A 77 -4.14 -12.89 0.60
N ILE A 78 -4.51 -13.16 1.85
CA ILE A 78 -5.76 -12.70 2.45
C ILE A 78 -5.82 -11.16 2.48
N THR A 79 -4.70 -10.51 2.76
CA THR A 79 -4.64 -9.05 2.87
C THR A 79 -4.69 -8.38 1.49
N LEU A 80 -4.03 -8.94 0.48
CA LEU A 80 -3.74 -8.25 -0.78
C LEU A 80 -4.56 -8.73 -1.98
N LEU A 81 -4.93 -10.04 -2.05
CA LEU A 81 -5.71 -10.55 -3.19
C LEU A 81 -7.08 -9.87 -3.37
N PRO A 82 -7.82 -9.50 -2.30
CA PRO A 82 -9.06 -8.76 -2.48
C PRO A 82 -8.89 -7.44 -3.24
N PHE A 83 -7.75 -6.77 -3.07
CA PHE A 83 -7.43 -5.54 -3.82
C PHE A 83 -7.31 -5.80 -5.33
N SER A 84 -6.77 -6.94 -5.71
CA SER A 84 -6.60 -7.31 -7.11
C SER A 84 -7.87 -7.85 -7.75
N ILE A 85 -8.66 -8.63 -7.01
CA ILE A 85 -9.86 -9.30 -7.54
C ILE A 85 -11.04 -8.32 -7.55
N PHE A 86 -11.33 -7.68 -6.43
CA PHE A 86 -12.54 -6.85 -6.28
C PHE A 86 -12.31 -5.37 -6.63
N GLY A 87 -11.04 -4.91 -6.66
CA GLY A 87 -10.69 -3.53 -6.94
C GLY A 87 -11.33 -2.96 -8.21
N PRO A 88 -11.16 -3.57 -9.37
CA PRO A 88 -11.72 -3.07 -10.63
C PRO A 88 -13.25 -3.04 -10.66
N PHE A 89 -13.92 -3.94 -9.90
CA PHE A 89 -15.38 -4.05 -9.86
C PHE A 89 -16.03 -3.18 -8.79
N ALA A 90 -15.23 -2.61 -7.88
CA ALA A 90 -15.75 -1.78 -6.80
C ALA A 90 -16.54 -0.57 -7.33
N ALA A 91 -16.09 0.05 -8.43
CA ALA A 91 -16.78 1.18 -9.06
C ALA A 91 -18.22 0.83 -9.47
N VAL A 92 -18.47 -0.37 -10.01
CA VAL A 92 -19.80 -0.81 -10.44
C VAL A 92 -20.82 -0.78 -9.30
N LEU A 93 -20.39 -1.16 -8.10
CA LEU A 93 -21.28 -1.18 -6.94
C LEU A 93 -21.40 0.22 -6.30
N ILE A 94 -20.31 0.99 -6.25
CA ILE A 94 -20.25 2.29 -5.61
C ILE A 94 -21.09 3.34 -6.35
N ASP A 95 -21.19 3.23 -7.68
CA ASP A 95 -21.97 4.15 -8.50
C ASP A 95 -23.48 3.84 -8.48
N ARG A 96 -23.90 2.70 -7.90
CA ARG A 96 -25.31 2.33 -7.70
C ARG A 96 -25.85 2.71 -6.33
N ILE A 97 -25.00 2.92 -5.34
CA ILE A 97 -25.40 3.10 -3.93
C ILE A 97 -24.82 4.42 -3.43
N SER A 98 -25.59 5.15 -2.62
CA SER A 98 -25.04 6.34 -1.93
C SER A 98 -23.74 5.98 -1.20
N ARG A 99 -22.66 6.69 -1.53
CA ARG A 99 -21.33 6.44 -0.93
C ARG A 99 -21.35 6.55 0.59
N ARG A 100 -22.19 7.45 1.16
CA ARG A 100 -22.41 7.49 2.60
C ARG A 100 -22.96 6.16 3.14
N GLN A 101 -23.93 5.54 2.45
CA GLN A 101 -24.49 4.26 2.89
C GLN A 101 -23.43 3.15 2.79
N VAL A 102 -22.59 3.15 1.74
CA VAL A 102 -21.45 2.25 1.64
C VAL A 102 -20.54 2.41 2.85
N LEU A 103 -20.17 3.65 3.23
CA LEU A 103 -19.33 3.89 4.40
C LEU A 103 -19.94 3.38 5.71
N ILE A 104 -21.26 3.47 5.89
CA ILE A 104 -21.94 2.99 7.09
C ILE A 104 -22.06 1.47 7.08
N TYR A 105 -22.72 0.90 6.06
CA TYR A 105 -23.07 -0.52 6.06
C TYR A 105 -21.87 -1.43 5.88
N ALA A 106 -20.88 -1.04 5.07
CA ALA A 106 -19.68 -1.83 4.90
C ALA A 106 -18.81 -1.83 6.18
N ASN A 107 -18.74 -0.71 6.93
CA ASN A 107 -18.08 -0.69 8.23
C ASN A 107 -18.83 -1.53 9.27
N LEU A 108 -20.15 -1.48 9.29
CA LEU A 108 -20.95 -2.34 10.19
C LEU A 108 -20.79 -3.83 9.82
N ALA A 109 -20.78 -4.19 8.54
CA ALA A 109 -20.53 -5.56 8.10
C ALA A 109 -19.14 -6.04 8.54
N ARG A 110 -18.11 -5.19 8.40
CA ARG A 110 -16.76 -5.49 8.89
C ARG A 110 -16.73 -5.63 10.41
N ALA A 111 -17.44 -4.77 11.13
CA ALA A 111 -17.57 -4.86 12.58
C ALA A 111 -18.17 -6.22 13.00
N VAL A 112 -19.26 -6.66 12.38
CA VAL A 112 -19.87 -7.97 12.66
C VAL A 112 -18.89 -9.11 12.41
N VAL A 113 -18.20 -9.10 11.24
CA VAL A 113 -17.18 -10.12 10.92
C VAL A 113 -16.07 -10.09 11.97
N THR A 114 -15.55 -8.91 12.31
CA THR A 114 -14.45 -8.78 13.27
C THR A 114 -14.87 -9.21 14.69
N LEU A 115 -16.11 -8.94 15.09
CA LEU A 115 -16.68 -9.44 16.36
C LEU A 115 -16.76 -10.97 16.37
N ALA A 116 -17.22 -11.59 15.28
CA ALA A 116 -17.25 -13.04 15.15
C ALA A 116 -15.84 -13.64 15.23
N LEU A 117 -14.85 -13.00 14.62
CA LEU A 117 -13.44 -13.40 14.72
C LEU A 117 -12.90 -13.25 16.14
N ALA A 118 -13.25 -12.17 16.84
CA ALA A 118 -12.90 -11.98 18.24
C ALA A 118 -13.45 -13.10 19.12
N ALA A 119 -14.72 -13.44 18.95
CA ALA A 119 -15.36 -14.55 19.68
C ALA A 119 -14.68 -15.90 19.38
N LEU A 120 -14.35 -16.13 18.10
CA LEU A 120 -13.68 -17.37 17.68
C LEU A 120 -12.29 -17.50 18.32
N VAL A 121 -11.49 -16.42 18.30
CA VAL A 121 -10.15 -16.38 18.92
C VAL A 121 -10.24 -16.53 20.43
N ALA A 122 -11.26 -15.94 21.07
CA ALA A 122 -11.45 -16.01 22.52
C ALA A 122 -11.70 -17.43 23.04
N THR A 123 -12.13 -18.38 22.18
CA THR A 123 -12.27 -19.79 22.57
C THR A 123 -10.94 -20.47 22.87
N GLY A 124 -9.82 -19.95 22.34
CA GLY A 124 -8.51 -20.60 22.42
C GLY A 124 -8.38 -21.89 21.59
N VAL A 125 -9.43 -22.28 20.86
CA VAL A 125 -9.44 -23.52 20.05
C VAL A 125 -8.68 -23.32 18.76
N GLN A 126 -7.73 -24.21 18.46
CA GLN A 126 -6.86 -24.15 17.28
C GLN A 126 -7.03 -25.38 16.38
N THR A 127 -8.24 -25.64 15.92
CA THR A 127 -8.50 -26.70 14.92
C THR A 127 -8.37 -26.14 13.49
N VAL A 128 -8.16 -27.03 12.51
CA VAL A 128 -8.12 -26.67 11.09
C VAL A 128 -9.41 -25.92 10.68
N GLY A 129 -10.57 -26.34 11.19
CA GLY A 129 -11.85 -25.69 10.92
C GLY A 129 -11.89 -24.24 11.45
N VAL A 130 -11.41 -24.01 12.67
CA VAL A 130 -11.32 -22.68 13.27
C VAL A 130 -10.37 -21.79 12.47
N GLN A 131 -9.21 -22.30 12.02
CA GLN A 131 -8.29 -21.55 11.18
C GLN A 131 -8.91 -21.20 9.82
N ALA A 132 -9.62 -22.12 9.19
CA ALA A 132 -10.33 -21.85 7.93
C ALA A 132 -11.39 -20.74 8.09
N LEU A 133 -12.16 -20.76 9.20
CA LEU A 133 -13.11 -19.69 9.52
C LEU A 133 -12.43 -18.36 9.77
N MET A 134 -11.27 -18.34 10.47
CA MET A 134 -10.46 -17.14 10.68
C MET A 134 -10.01 -16.56 9.35
N TYR A 135 -9.38 -17.36 8.49
CA TYR A 135 -8.90 -16.89 7.19
C TYR A 135 -10.05 -16.46 6.27
N GLY A 136 -11.16 -17.18 6.25
CA GLY A 136 -12.35 -16.80 5.50
C GLY A 136 -12.96 -15.49 5.98
N GLY A 137 -13.12 -15.30 7.27
CA GLY A 137 -13.62 -14.05 7.85
C GLY A 137 -12.71 -12.87 7.58
N LEU A 138 -11.39 -13.05 7.71
CA LEU A 138 -10.40 -12.01 7.36
C LEU A 138 -10.45 -11.66 5.87
N LEU A 139 -10.56 -12.65 4.99
CA LEU A 139 -10.70 -12.44 3.55
C LEU A 139 -11.96 -11.60 3.25
N ILE A 140 -13.09 -11.90 3.89
CA ILE A 140 -14.33 -11.12 3.77
C ILE A 140 -14.12 -9.69 4.27
N ALA A 141 -13.53 -9.50 5.45
CA ALA A 141 -13.26 -8.18 6.01
C ALA A 141 -12.36 -7.32 5.10
N MET A 142 -11.31 -7.92 4.52
CA MET A 142 -10.40 -7.25 3.58
C MET A 142 -11.06 -6.97 2.24
N SER A 143 -11.94 -7.85 1.76
CA SER A 143 -12.71 -7.63 0.53
C SER A 143 -13.66 -6.44 0.68
N ILE A 144 -14.37 -6.34 1.81
CA ILE A 144 -15.24 -5.21 2.12
C ILE A 144 -14.42 -3.91 2.23
N ASN A 145 -13.21 -3.96 2.80
CA ASN A 145 -12.32 -2.81 2.89
C ASN A 145 -12.04 -2.18 1.51
N ARG A 146 -11.90 -2.99 0.48
CA ARG A 146 -11.66 -2.48 -0.87
C ARG A 146 -12.78 -1.57 -1.36
N PHE A 147 -14.04 -1.95 -1.13
CA PHE A 147 -15.20 -1.09 -1.45
C PHE A 147 -15.20 0.21 -0.65
N LEU A 148 -14.83 0.15 0.62
CA LEU A 148 -14.71 1.34 1.48
C LEU A 148 -13.67 2.32 0.95
N LEU A 149 -12.47 1.86 0.63
CA LEU A 149 -11.40 2.72 0.11
C LEU A 149 -11.77 3.35 -1.24
N ALA A 150 -12.42 2.59 -2.11
CA ALA A 150 -12.91 3.09 -3.39
C ALA A 150 -14.03 4.14 -3.18
N ALA A 151 -14.97 3.89 -2.26
CA ALA A 151 -16.02 4.84 -1.91
C ALA A 151 -15.47 6.15 -1.31
N LEU A 152 -14.45 6.06 -0.43
CA LEU A 152 -13.77 7.22 0.14
C LEU A 152 -13.08 8.07 -0.94
N SER A 153 -12.40 7.42 -1.89
CA SER A 153 -11.73 8.11 -2.99
C SER A 153 -12.73 8.76 -3.95
N ALA A 154 -13.82 8.06 -4.28
CA ALA A 154 -14.89 8.59 -5.11
C ALA A 154 -15.68 9.74 -4.44
N ALA A 155 -15.78 9.74 -3.10
CA ALA A 155 -16.48 10.77 -2.35
C ALA A 155 -15.69 12.10 -2.21
N LEU A 156 -14.37 12.05 -2.37
CA LEU A 156 -13.47 13.20 -2.15
C LEU A 156 -13.88 14.45 -2.97
N PRO A 157 -14.14 14.36 -4.28
CA PRO A 157 -14.53 15.52 -5.09
C PRO A 157 -15.80 16.25 -4.59
N HIS A 158 -16.71 15.55 -3.92
CA HIS A 158 -17.96 16.12 -3.39
C HIS A 158 -17.78 16.85 -2.05
N THR A 159 -16.57 16.93 -1.52
CA THR A 159 -16.26 17.48 -0.20
C THR A 159 -15.37 18.72 -0.24
N ILE A 160 -14.86 19.09 -1.41
CA ILE A 160 -13.91 20.19 -1.64
C ILE A 160 -14.28 20.96 -2.91
N ASP A 161 -13.68 22.12 -3.10
CA ASP A 161 -13.85 22.91 -4.33
C ASP A 161 -13.06 22.30 -5.50
N PRO A 162 -13.55 22.39 -6.76
CA PRO A 162 -12.84 21.85 -7.94
C PRO A 162 -11.40 22.35 -8.08
N ALA A 163 -11.11 23.59 -7.74
CA ALA A 163 -9.77 24.19 -7.79
C ALA A 163 -8.78 23.52 -6.82
N GLU A 164 -9.26 22.79 -5.83
CA GLU A 164 -8.45 22.16 -4.78
C GLU A 164 -8.21 20.67 -5.03
N TYR A 165 -8.76 20.09 -6.12
CA TYR A 165 -8.63 18.65 -6.41
C TYR A 165 -7.18 18.18 -6.48
N MET A 166 -6.31 18.97 -7.11
CA MET A 166 -4.89 18.62 -7.21
C MET A 166 -4.23 18.53 -5.83
N ILE A 167 -4.54 19.50 -4.96
CA ILE A 167 -4.03 19.55 -3.59
C ILE A 167 -4.57 18.36 -2.76
N ALA A 168 -5.88 18.10 -2.84
CA ALA A 168 -6.49 17.00 -2.11
C ALA A 168 -5.96 15.64 -2.56
N ASN A 169 -5.77 15.44 -3.87
CA ASN A 169 -5.21 14.21 -4.42
C ASN A 169 -3.72 13.99 -4.08
N SER A 170 -2.98 15.03 -3.72
CA SER A 170 -1.62 14.89 -3.21
C SER A 170 -1.57 14.55 -1.71
N VAL A 171 -2.50 15.09 -0.92
CA VAL A 171 -2.52 14.93 0.55
C VAL A 171 -3.25 13.66 0.99
N VAL A 172 -4.44 13.39 0.44
CA VAL A 172 -5.31 12.31 0.93
C VAL A 172 -4.69 10.90 0.79
N PRO A 173 -3.95 10.55 -0.28
CA PRO A 173 -3.28 9.25 -0.36
C PRO A 173 -2.21 9.03 0.71
N THR A 174 -1.59 10.08 1.25
CA THR A 174 -0.57 9.96 2.31
C THR A 174 -1.21 9.76 3.69
N LEU A 175 -2.43 10.25 3.89
CA LEU A 175 -3.15 10.15 5.17
C LEU A 175 -3.68 8.73 5.43
N GLY A 176 -3.92 7.94 4.39
CA GLY A 176 -4.31 6.53 4.54
C GLY A 176 -3.24 5.70 5.28
N PRO A 177 -2.04 5.57 4.72
CA PRO A 177 -0.94 4.90 5.40
C PRO A 177 -0.62 5.46 6.79
N ALA A 178 -0.74 6.78 7.00
CA ALA A 178 -0.58 7.38 8.33
C ALA A 178 -1.62 6.86 9.33
N GLY A 179 -2.90 6.74 8.92
CA GLY A 179 -3.95 6.14 9.75
C GLY A 179 -3.62 4.67 10.11
N LEU A 180 -3.17 3.89 9.16
CA LEU A 180 -2.77 2.49 9.38
C LEU A 180 -1.62 2.41 10.40
N LEU A 181 -0.59 3.26 10.26
CA LEU A 181 0.53 3.32 11.20
C LEU A 181 0.08 3.71 12.62
N ILE A 182 -0.91 4.60 12.76
CA ILE A 182 -1.53 4.93 14.06
C ILE A 182 -2.13 3.66 14.69
N GLY A 183 -2.87 2.88 13.90
CA GLY A 183 -3.43 1.61 14.37
C GLY A 183 -2.37 0.61 14.83
N VAL A 184 -1.30 0.45 14.05
CA VAL A 184 -0.16 -0.42 14.40
C VAL A 184 0.53 0.07 15.66
N ALA A 185 0.77 1.38 15.78
CA ALA A 185 1.42 2.00 16.94
C ALA A 185 0.61 1.87 18.24
N ILE A 186 -0.71 1.79 18.13
CA ILE A 186 -1.59 1.53 19.29
C ILE A 186 -1.63 0.03 19.60
N ALA A 187 -1.82 -0.81 18.58
CA ALA A 187 -2.06 -2.24 18.77
C ALA A 187 -0.82 -3.01 19.24
N THR A 188 0.37 -2.64 18.75
CA THR A 188 1.60 -3.37 19.09
C THR A 188 1.96 -3.27 20.58
N PRO A 189 2.07 -2.07 21.20
CA PRO A 189 2.32 -1.97 22.64
C PRO A 189 1.20 -2.60 23.47
N LEU A 190 -0.05 -2.40 23.06
CA LEU A 190 -1.20 -2.97 23.76
C LEU A 190 -1.15 -4.50 23.75
N ARG A 191 -0.81 -5.14 22.62
CA ARG A 191 -0.63 -6.59 22.54
C ARG A 191 0.45 -7.08 23.50
N LEU A 192 1.58 -6.37 23.57
CA LEU A 192 2.68 -6.71 24.48
C LEU A 192 2.24 -6.61 25.94
N ILE A 193 1.59 -5.52 26.33
CA ILE A 193 1.09 -5.33 27.71
C ILE A 193 0.08 -6.43 28.08
N LEU A 194 -0.87 -6.72 27.19
CA LEU A 194 -1.90 -7.74 27.45
C LEU A 194 -1.30 -9.15 27.53
N GLY A 195 -0.27 -9.47 26.73
CA GLY A 195 0.42 -10.75 26.75
C GLY A 195 1.10 -11.07 28.09
N HIS A 196 1.51 -10.03 28.86
CA HIS A 196 2.05 -10.22 30.20
C HIS A 196 1.01 -10.50 31.28
N VAL A 197 -0.27 -10.15 31.06
CA VAL A 197 -1.31 -10.24 32.09
C VAL A 197 -2.37 -11.31 31.78
N MET A 198 -2.43 -11.82 30.56
CA MET A 198 -3.41 -12.82 30.15
C MET A 198 -2.88 -13.74 29.06
N PRO A 199 -3.53 -14.93 28.85
CA PRO A 199 -3.16 -15.83 27.75
C PRO A 199 -3.23 -15.18 26.38
N ASP A 200 -2.33 -15.54 25.47
CA ASP A 200 -2.18 -14.97 24.14
C ASP A 200 -3.46 -14.91 23.31
N TYR A 201 -4.27 -15.97 23.33
CA TYR A 201 -5.54 -16.00 22.61
C TYR A 201 -6.52 -14.92 23.10
N ARG A 202 -6.54 -14.61 24.42
CA ARG A 202 -7.38 -13.53 24.98
C ARG A 202 -6.83 -12.17 24.61
N ALA A 203 -5.51 -11.99 24.70
CA ALA A 203 -4.86 -10.74 24.27
C ALA A 203 -5.15 -10.45 22.80
N ASN A 204 -5.06 -11.47 21.93
CA ASN A 204 -5.40 -11.33 20.51
C ASN A 204 -6.89 -11.03 20.31
N ALA A 205 -7.80 -11.71 21.03
CA ALA A 205 -9.24 -11.44 20.97
C ALA A 205 -9.58 -9.99 21.32
N ILE A 206 -8.89 -9.40 22.31
CA ILE A 206 -9.07 -7.98 22.67
C ILE A 206 -8.67 -7.05 21.49
N LEU A 207 -7.61 -7.35 20.78
CA LEU A 207 -7.24 -6.55 19.58
C LEU A 207 -8.34 -6.61 18.52
N PHE A 208 -8.93 -7.79 18.27
CA PHE A 208 -10.08 -7.90 17.37
C PHE A 208 -11.29 -7.10 17.89
N LEU A 209 -11.56 -7.08 19.20
CA LEU A 209 -12.63 -6.26 19.80
C LEU A 209 -12.36 -4.76 19.65
N ILE A 210 -11.13 -4.32 19.77
CA ILE A 210 -10.77 -2.90 19.54
C ILE A 210 -10.92 -2.52 18.06
N ALA A 211 -10.53 -3.41 17.14
CA ALA A 211 -10.77 -3.20 15.72
C ALA A 211 -12.27 -3.15 15.41
N PHE A 212 -13.09 -4.04 16.01
CA PHE A 212 -14.55 -3.98 15.95
C PHE A 212 -15.09 -2.61 16.38
N ALA A 213 -14.68 -2.15 17.59
CA ALA A 213 -15.10 -0.84 18.10
C ALA A 213 -14.69 0.31 17.17
N GLY A 214 -13.50 0.23 16.57
CA GLY A 214 -13.02 1.19 15.58
C GLY A 214 -13.84 1.21 14.29
N PHE A 215 -14.29 0.05 13.78
CA PHE A 215 -15.20 0.00 12.63
C PHE A 215 -16.59 0.54 12.96
N VAL A 216 -17.13 0.26 14.15
CA VAL A 216 -18.38 0.86 14.64
C VAL A 216 -18.22 2.38 14.75
N LEU A 217 -17.14 2.88 15.33
CA LEU A 217 -16.82 4.31 15.39
C LEU A 217 -16.77 4.93 13.99
N SER A 218 -16.14 4.25 13.03
CA SER A 218 -16.08 4.72 11.65
C SER A 218 -17.46 4.86 11.01
N ALA A 219 -18.36 3.91 11.28
CA ALA A 219 -19.76 3.98 10.83
C ALA A 219 -20.49 5.16 11.50
N ILE A 220 -20.32 5.37 12.81
CA ILE A 220 -20.91 6.49 13.55
C ILE A 220 -20.41 7.83 13.01
N LEU A 221 -19.12 7.98 12.74
CA LEU A 221 -18.53 9.19 12.17
C LEU A 221 -19.07 9.52 10.76
N ALA A 222 -19.57 8.54 10.02
CA ALA A 222 -20.21 8.75 8.74
C ALA A 222 -21.68 9.21 8.84
N LEU A 223 -22.38 8.98 9.97
CA LEU A 223 -23.79 9.31 10.15
C LEU A 223 -24.12 10.82 9.97
N PRO A 224 -23.31 11.76 10.48
CA PRO A 224 -23.60 13.19 10.35
C PRO A 224 -23.35 13.77 8.95
N ILE A 225 -22.99 12.96 7.95
CA ILE A 225 -22.86 13.37 6.56
C ILE A 225 -24.22 13.21 5.88
N PRO A 226 -24.76 14.22 5.17
CA PRO A 226 -26.04 14.09 4.47
C PRO A 226 -25.99 12.99 3.39
N ARG A 227 -27.10 12.29 3.18
CA ARG A 227 -27.16 11.08 2.34
C ARG A 227 -26.73 11.33 0.89
N ARG A 228 -27.03 12.50 0.32
CA ARG A 228 -26.70 12.87 -1.06
C ARG A 228 -25.37 13.62 -1.21
N GLN A 229 -24.71 14.00 -0.11
CA GLN A 229 -23.53 14.86 -0.13
C GLN A 229 -22.30 14.22 -0.78
N LEU A 230 -22.20 12.91 -0.74
CA LEU A 230 -21.01 12.19 -1.23
C LEU A 230 -21.21 11.57 -2.63
N GLY A 231 -22.35 11.83 -3.27
CA GLY A 231 -22.73 11.23 -4.54
C GLY A 231 -23.18 9.77 -4.45
N PRO A 232 -23.39 9.10 -5.58
CA PRO A 232 -23.22 9.61 -6.94
C PRO A 232 -24.32 10.59 -7.35
N ASP A 233 -23.98 11.56 -8.21
CA ASP A 233 -24.94 12.56 -8.72
C ASP A 233 -25.91 11.94 -9.74
N GLN A 234 -25.45 10.95 -10.48
CA GLN A 234 -26.25 10.15 -11.42
C GLN A 234 -26.00 8.67 -11.20
N ILE A 235 -27.07 7.89 -11.17
CA ILE A 235 -27.02 6.44 -11.06
C ILE A 235 -26.78 5.87 -12.48
N SER A 236 -25.54 5.88 -12.93
CA SER A 236 -25.13 5.23 -14.19
C SER A 236 -23.93 4.32 -13.89
N ALA A 237 -24.24 3.10 -13.48
CA ALA A 237 -23.17 2.14 -13.21
C ALA A 237 -22.85 1.33 -14.46
N PRO A 238 -21.59 1.25 -14.89
CA PRO A 238 -21.17 0.37 -15.95
C PRO A 238 -21.54 -1.08 -15.60
N LYS A 239 -21.85 -1.90 -16.60
CA LYS A 239 -22.03 -3.33 -16.40
C LYS A 239 -20.66 -3.98 -16.14
N ALA A 240 -20.64 -5.10 -15.40
CA ALA A 240 -19.38 -5.82 -15.12
C ALA A 240 -18.61 -6.18 -16.41
N ARG A 241 -19.34 -6.47 -17.52
CA ARG A 241 -18.75 -6.71 -18.85
C ARG A 241 -18.00 -5.48 -19.38
N GLU A 242 -18.52 -4.29 -19.16
CA GLU A 242 -17.88 -3.03 -19.59
C GLU A 242 -16.58 -2.76 -18.82
N VAL A 243 -16.52 -3.16 -17.53
CA VAL A 243 -15.29 -3.09 -16.74
C VAL A 243 -14.24 -4.02 -17.33
N ILE A 244 -14.58 -5.27 -17.64
CA ILE A 244 -13.65 -6.24 -18.23
C ILE A 244 -13.16 -5.74 -19.60
N THR A 245 -14.07 -5.28 -20.46
CA THR A 245 -13.72 -4.70 -21.76
C THR A 245 -12.79 -3.50 -21.58
N GLY A 246 -13.10 -2.62 -20.63
CA GLY A 246 -12.26 -1.46 -20.33
C GLY A 246 -10.87 -1.82 -19.79
N LEU A 247 -10.73 -2.91 -19.03
CA LEU A 247 -9.41 -3.41 -18.61
C LEU A 247 -8.62 -3.98 -19.81
N ILE A 248 -9.28 -4.69 -20.73
CA ILE A 248 -8.64 -5.19 -21.96
C ILE A 248 -8.15 -4.01 -22.82
N GLU A 249 -8.98 -2.97 -22.98
CA GLU A 249 -8.60 -1.73 -23.68
C GLU A 249 -7.40 -1.05 -23.02
N ALA A 250 -7.37 -0.98 -21.67
CA ALA A 250 -6.26 -0.42 -20.94
C ALA A 250 -4.96 -1.22 -21.12
N ILE A 251 -5.04 -2.56 -21.16
CA ILE A 251 -3.89 -3.42 -21.48
C ILE A 251 -3.41 -3.18 -22.92
N ALA A 252 -4.32 -3.06 -23.88
CA ALA A 252 -3.98 -2.75 -25.27
C ALA A 252 -3.34 -1.36 -25.38
N HIS A 253 -3.82 -0.37 -24.63
CA HIS A 253 -3.23 0.97 -24.53
C HIS A 253 -1.81 0.93 -23.96
N LEU A 254 -1.60 0.20 -22.85
CA LEU A 254 -0.29 0.03 -22.24
C LEU A 254 0.74 -0.61 -23.17
N ARG A 255 0.33 -1.59 -23.99
CA ARG A 255 1.20 -2.19 -25.01
C ARG A 255 1.69 -1.18 -26.05
N ARG A 256 0.88 -0.16 -26.35
CA ARG A 256 1.25 0.94 -27.27
C ARG A 256 2.09 2.01 -26.58
N LYS A 257 1.92 2.23 -25.28
CA LYS A 257 2.64 3.22 -24.48
C LYS A 257 3.89 2.60 -23.82
N ARG A 258 4.96 2.50 -24.61
CA ARG A 258 6.19 1.77 -24.22
C ARG A 258 6.75 2.22 -22.87
N ALA A 259 6.78 3.54 -22.58
CA ALA A 259 7.29 4.07 -21.33
C ALA A 259 6.51 3.55 -20.12
N ALA A 260 5.16 3.61 -20.16
CA ALA A 260 4.29 3.11 -19.08
C ALA A 260 4.42 1.58 -18.92
N GLY A 261 4.49 0.83 -20.02
CA GLY A 261 4.68 -0.62 -20.00
C GLY A 261 6.00 -1.04 -19.35
N ILE A 262 7.11 -0.35 -19.67
CA ILE A 262 8.43 -0.58 -19.05
C ILE A 262 8.36 -0.26 -17.55
N GLY A 263 7.75 0.87 -17.16
CA GLY A 263 7.57 1.23 -15.77
C GLY A 263 6.81 0.18 -14.97
N LEU A 264 5.67 -0.29 -15.49
CA LEU A 264 4.85 -1.33 -14.85
C LEU A 264 5.58 -2.68 -14.72
N THR A 265 6.32 -3.09 -15.74
CA THR A 265 7.13 -4.32 -15.68
C THR A 265 8.24 -4.19 -14.64
N THR A 266 8.90 -3.01 -14.58
CA THR A 266 9.95 -2.74 -13.59
C THR A 266 9.42 -2.83 -12.17
N ILE A 267 8.28 -2.19 -11.87
CA ILE A 267 7.72 -2.22 -10.52
C ILE A 267 7.24 -3.62 -10.13
N ALA A 268 6.68 -4.39 -11.08
CA ALA A 268 6.28 -5.77 -10.85
C ALA A 268 7.48 -6.67 -10.49
N ALA A 269 8.55 -6.60 -11.28
CA ALA A 269 9.76 -7.35 -11.06
C ALA A 269 10.46 -6.94 -9.74
N HIS A 270 10.59 -5.63 -9.49
CA HIS A 270 11.10 -5.11 -8.22
C HIS A 270 10.26 -5.61 -7.04
N ARG A 271 8.92 -5.54 -7.14
CA ARG A 271 8.02 -5.94 -6.06
C ARG A 271 8.12 -7.43 -5.73
N LEU A 272 8.32 -8.26 -6.76
CA LEU A 272 8.56 -9.70 -6.59
C LEU A 272 9.82 -9.95 -5.76
N VAL A 273 10.96 -9.38 -6.15
CA VAL A 273 12.24 -9.56 -5.44
C VAL A 273 12.16 -8.97 -4.03
N HIS A 274 11.64 -7.75 -3.89
CA HIS A 274 11.45 -7.09 -2.60
C HIS A 274 10.55 -7.89 -1.65
N GLY A 275 9.50 -8.52 -2.18
CA GLY A 275 8.60 -9.38 -1.41
C GLY A 275 9.29 -10.61 -0.85
N ILE A 276 10.14 -11.29 -1.63
CA ILE A 276 10.93 -12.43 -1.15
C ILE A 276 11.86 -12.00 -0.02
N VAL A 277 12.56 -10.88 -0.18
CA VAL A 277 13.43 -10.30 0.87
C VAL A 277 12.62 -9.97 2.12
N THR A 278 11.43 -9.41 1.98
CA THR A 278 10.53 -9.09 3.10
C THR A 278 10.15 -10.34 3.88
N VAL A 279 9.74 -11.41 3.20
CA VAL A 279 9.40 -12.69 3.85
C VAL A 279 10.62 -13.28 4.55
N SER A 280 11.81 -13.24 3.91
CA SER A 280 13.06 -13.69 4.54
C SER A 280 13.34 -12.95 5.84
N VAL A 281 13.22 -11.62 5.84
CA VAL A 281 13.46 -10.78 7.02
C VAL A 281 12.46 -11.09 8.14
N ILE A 282 11.17 -11.28 7.82
CA ILE A 282 10.16 -11.68 8.82
C ILE A 282 10.54 -13.02 9.47
N LEU A 283 10.93 -14.02 8.68
CA LEU A 283 11.37 -15.32 9.19
C LEU A 283 12.63 -15.23 10.04
N VAL A 284 13.62 -14.41 9.62
CA VAL A 284 14.85 -14.19 10.39
C VAL A 284 14.53 -13.57 11.74
N TYR A 285 13.71 -12.54 11.79
CA TYR A 285 13.33 -11.93 13.06
C TYR A 285 12.53 -12.88 13.96
N ARG A 286 11.66 -13.70 13.38
CA ARG A 286 10.80 -14.60 14.14
C ARG A 286 11.48 -15.91 14.54
N ASN A 287 12.26 -16.53 13.65
CA ASN A 287 12.73 -17.91 13.82
C ASN A 287 14.26 -18.03 14.00
N TYR A 288 15.04 -16.94 13.70
CA TYR A 288 16.49 -16.97 13.87
C TYR A 288 16.95 -16.14 15.08
N PHE A 289 16.38 -14.95 15.30
CA PHE A 289 16.76 -14.09 16.44
C PHE A 289 16.03 -14.43 17.74
N HIS A 290 14.88 -15.09 17.67
CA HIS A 290 14.06 -15.39 18.82
C HIS A 290 13.70 -16.88 18.89
N THR A 291 13.60 -17.39 20.14
CA THR A 291 13.07 -18.71 20.44
C THR A 291 11.54 -18.64 20.64
N LEU A 292 10.88 -19.80 20.78
CA LEU A 292 9.43 -19.87 20.93
C LEU A 292 8.91 -19.17 22.21
N ASP A 293 9.72 -19.11 23.24
CA ASP A 293 9.44 -18.44 24.52
C ASP A 293 9.66 -16.92 24.48
N GLN A 294 10.31 -16.39 23.43
CA GLN A 294 10.62 -14.95 23.24
C GLN A 294 9.65 -14.25 22.29
N MET A 295 8.37 -14.63 22.32
CA MET A 295 7.35 -14.16 21.43
C MET A 295 7.17 -12.63 21.43
N ASP A 296 7.07 -12.06 22.64
CA ASP A 296 6.86 -10.62 22.81
C ASP A 296 8.04 -9.79 22.26
N ALA A 297 9.27 -10.30 22.45
CA ALA A 297 10.45 -9.66 21.87
C ALA A 297 10.44 -9.73 20.34
N ALA A 298 9.99 -10.84 19.74
CA ALA A 298 9.86 -10.97 18.30
C ALA A 298 8.79 -9.99 17.73
N ILE A 299 7.65 -9.85 18.42
CA ILE A 299 6.60 -8.87 18.04
C ILE A 299 7.15 -7.44 18.11
N ALA A 300 7.85 -7.10 19.18
CA ALA A 300 8.44 -5.77 19.36
C ALA A 300 9.45 -5.45 18.25
N ASP A 301 10.36 -6.36 17.96
CA ASP A 301 11.39 -6.19 16.92
C ASP A 301 10.76 -6.05 15.53
N LEU A 302 9.73 -6.85 15.19
CA LEU A 302 9.01 -6.70 13.91
C LEU A 302 8.21 -5.40 13.86
N GLY A 303 7.62 -4.96 14.96
CA GLY A 303 6.97 -3.65 15.05
C GLY A 303 7.95 -2.51 14.77
N ILE A 304 9.14 -2.53 15.37
CA ILE A 304 10.22 -1.57 15.12
C ILE A 304 10.64 -1.62 13.64
N LEU A 305 10.79 -2.80 13.06
CA LEU A 305 11.17 -2.98 11.66
C LEU A 305 10.16 -2.32 10.70
N VAL A 306 8.86 -2.48 10.97
CA VAL A 306 7.78 -1.84 10.18
C VAL A 306 7.88 -0.31 10.27
N VAL A 307 8.11 0.24 11.47
CA VAL A 307 8.28 1.69 11.67
C VAL A 307 9.50 2.21 10.92
N ILE A 308 10.63 1.52 11.02
CA ILE A 308 11.89 1.89 10.34
C ILE A 308 11.72 1.83 8.81
N THR A 309 11.08 0.79 8.28
CA THR A 309 10.79 0.67 6.84
C THR A 309 9.85 1.80 6.39
N GLY A 310 8.82 2.10 7.18
CA GLY A 310 7.88 3.21 6.94
C GLY A 310 8.58 4.57 6.96
N ALA A 311 9.54 4.79 7.87
CA ALA A 311 10.37 5.98 7.88
C ALA A 311 11.18 6.11 6.57
N GLY A 312 11.72 5.01 6.04
CA GLY A 312 12.36 4.98 4.73
C GLY A 312 11.42 5.42 3.61
N PHE A 313 10.16 4.96 3.60
CA PHE A 313 9.15 5.41 2.63
C PHE A 313 8.86 6.91 2.73
N VAL A 314 8.68 7.43 3.94
CA VAL A 314 8.44 8.87 4.16
C VAL A 314 9.65 9.68 3.70
N PHE A 315 10.86 9.25 4.05
CA PHE A 315 12.09 9.93 3.62
C PHE A 315 12.25 9.94 2.10
N ALA A 316 11.91 8.84 1.43
CA ALA A 316 11.91 8.75 -0.03
C ALA A 316 10.99 9.80 -0.67
N SER A 317 9.81 10.04 -0.11
CA SER A 317 8.86 11.02 -0.63
C SER A 317 9.42 12.45 -0.63
N VAL A 318 10.37 12.72 0.26
CA VAL A 318 11.05 14.01 0.37
C VAL A 318 12.25 14.12 -0.56
N VAL A 319 13.07 13.06 -0.66
CA VAL A 319 14.35 13.12 -1.39
C VAL A 319 14.24 12.73 -2.86
N THR A 320 13.25 11.90 -3.23
CA THR A 320 13.12 11.42 -4.61
C THR A 320 12.79 12.54 -5.61
N PRO A 321 11.85 13.48 -5.36
CA PRO A 321 11.55 14.52 -6.33
C PRO A 321 12.77 15.38 -6.71
N PRO A 322 13.57 15.95 -5.78
CA PRO A 322 14.75 16.74 -6.16
C PRO A 322 15.85 15.89 -6.81
N ILE A 323 16.02 14.63 -6.44
CA ILE A 323 16.96 13.71 -7.09
C ILE A 323 16.50 13.43 -8.52
N SER A 324 15.23 13.10 -8.72
CA SER A 324 14.67 12.82 -10.03
C SER A 324 14.69 14.06 -10.97
N ALA A 325 14.50 15.25 -10.40
CA ALA A 325 14.62 16.50 -11.17
C ALA A 325 16.05 16.74 -11.68
N ARG A 326 17.09 16.34 -10.92
CA ARG A 326 18.50 16.52 -11.29
C ARG A 326 19.03 15.40 -12.19
N LEU A 327 18.74 14.16 -11.86
CA LEU A 327 19.31 12.98 -12.55
C LEU A 327 18.41 12.45 -13.67
N GLY A 328 17.16 12.88 -13.72
CA GLY A 328 16.11 12.32 -14.56
C GLY A 328 15.48 11.06 -13.98
N VAL A 329 14.23 10.79 -14.33
CA VAL A 329 13.43 9.65 -13.84
C VAL A 329 14.13 8.32 -14.13
N ARG A 330 14.66 8.15 -15.34
CA ARG A 330 15.36 6.93 -15.77
C ARG A 330 16.55 6.58 -14.87
N ASN A 331 17.45 7.55 -14.63
CA ASN A 331 18.64 7.29 -13.82
C ASN A 331 18.28 7.07 -12.35
N THR A 332 17.27 7.77 -11.83
CA THR A 332 16.77 7.58 -10.47
C THR A 332 16.26 6.16 -10.25
N ILE A 333 15.47 5.60 -11.19
CA ILE A 333 15.02 4.20 -11.10
C ILE A 333 16.21 3.24 -11.16
N THR A 334 17.14 3.44 -12.12
CA THR A 334 18.32 2.57 -12.28
C THR A 334 19.18 2.57 -11.00
N ILE A 335 19.51 3.75 -10.47
CA ILE A 335 20.30 3.89 -9.24
C ILE A 335 19.58 3.24 -8.05
N SER A 336 18.26 3.45 -7.92
CA SER A 336 17.49 2.83 -6.84
C SER A 336 17.47 1.31 -6.91
N LEU A 337 17.42 0.71 -8.10
CA LEU A 337 17.52 -0.75 -8.29
C LEU A 337 18.90 -1.28 -7.93
N LEU A 338 19.97 -0.61 -8.38
CA LEU A 338 21.35 -0.96 -8.03
C LEU A 338 21.60 -0.81 -6.52
N ALA A 339 21.11 0.28 -5.92
CA ALA A 339 21.18 0.52 -4.49
C ALA A 339 20.42 -0.57 -3.70
N SER A 340 19.25 -1.02 -4.18
CA SER A 340 18.51 -2.13 -3.56
C SER A 340 19.33 -3.42 -3.51
N ALA A 341 20.08 -3.74 -4.57
CA ALA A 341 20.98 -4.92 -4.58
C ALA A 341 22.04 -4.82 -3.48
N VAL A 342 22.66 -3.66 -3.32
CA VAL A 342 23.71 -3.45 -2.31
C VAL A 342 23.11 -3.40 -0.90
N PHE A 343 22.02 -2.67 -0.71
CA PHE A 343 21.40 -2.44 0.61
C PHE A 343 20.80 -3.71 1.20
N GLN A 344 20.32 -4.64 0.38
CA GLN A 344 19.87 -5.93 0.91
C GLN A 344 21.02 -6.92 1.16
N LEU A 345 22.05 -6.91 0.33
CA LEU A 345 23.14 -7.90 0.41
C LEU A 345 24.14 -7.54 1.51
N VAL A 346 24.65 -6.30 1.54
CA VAL A 346 25.75 -5.92 2.44
C VAL A 346 25.33 -5.97 3.90
N PRO A 347 24.31 -5.22 4.37
CA PRO A 347 23.88 -5.33 5.77
C PRO A 347 23.07 -6.61 6.02
N GLY A 348 22.36 -7.14 5.01
CA GLY A 348 21.56 -8.37 5.16
C GLY A 348 22.39 -9.60 5.43
N ALA A 349 23.57 -9.74 4.81
CA ALA A 349 24.47 -10.88 4.99
C ALA A 349 25.12 -10.94 6.39
N ILE A 350 25.11 -9.86 7.14
CA ILE A 350 25.65 -9.81 8.52
C ILE A 350 24.74 -10.57 9.50
N TYR A 351 23.44 -10.71 9.21
CA TYR A 351 22.45 -11.36 10.07
C TYR A 351 22.48 -10.91 11.53
N ALA A 352 22.58 -9.59 11.74
CA ALA A 352 22.46 -8.95 13.03
C ALA A 352 21.30 -7.94 13.02
N ARG A 353 20.69 -7.68 14.18
CA ARG A 353 19.46 -6.87 14.28
C ARG A 353 19.63 -5.46 13.72
N VAL A 354 20.67 -4.74 14.12
CA VAL A 354 20.90 -3.34 13.69
C VAL A 354 21.20 -3.25 12.19
N PRO A 355 22.11 -4.04 11.58
CA PRO A 355 22.31 -4.05 10.14
C PRO A 355 21.04 -4.34 9.33
N LEU A 356 20.20 -5.27 9.79
CA LEU A 356 18.93 -5.56 9.12
C LEU A 356 17.91 -4.42 9.24
N MET A 357 17.88 -3.68 10.35
CA MET A 357 17.08 -2.46 10.49
C MET A 357 17.56 -1.37 9.54
N VAL A 358 18.87 -1.19 9.39
CA VAL A 358 19.45 -0.27 8.39
C VAL A 358 19.06 -0.69 6.98
N ALA A 359 19.18 -2.00 6.67
CA ALA A 359 18.73 -2.54 5.38
C ALA A 359 17.24 -2.23 5.14
N ALA A 360 16.38 -2.43 6.12
CA ALA A 360 14.95 -2.19 6.02
C ALA A 360 14.61 -0.73 5.72
N PHE A 361 15.28 0.23 6.38
CA PHE A 361 15.16 1.66 6.07
C PHE A 361 15.56 1.97 4.63
N LEU A 362 16.74 1.50 4.21
CA LEU A 362 17.31 1.77 2.89
C LEU A 362 16.50 1.09 1.76
N LEU A 363 16.01 -0.13 2.01
CA LEU A 363 15.12 -0.82 1.06
C LEU A 363 13.75 -0.15 0.99
N GLY A 364 13.22 0.32 2.10
CA GLY A 364 12.00 1.12 2.12
C GLY A 364 12.16 2.40 1.29
N LEU A 365 13.29 3.09 1.46
CA LEU A 365 13.64 4.28 0.69
C LEU A 365 13.69 4.01 -0.82
N THR A 366 14.46 3.00 -1.24
CA THR A 366 14.61 2.68 -2.68
C THR A 366 13.33 2.17 -3.31
N ALA A 367 12.55 1.33 -2.59
CA ALA A 367 11.28 0.82 -3.06
C ALA A 367 10.26 1.94 -3.32
N GLN A 368 10.17 2.91 -2.40
CA GLN A 368 9.28 4.05 -2.58
C GLN A 368 9.77 5.00 -3.65
N ALA A 369 11.09 5.19 -3.78
CA ALA A 369 11.67 6.00 -4.85
C ALA A 369 11.32 5.45 -6.24
N ILE A 370 11.48 4.12 -6.43
CA ILE A 370 11.08 3.43 -7.67
C ILE A 370 9.59 3.64 -7.92
N LYS A 371 8.75 3.47 -6.89
CA LYS A 371 7.31 3.63 -7.01
C LYS A 371 6.94 5.05 -7.44
N ILE A 372 7.47 6.08 -6.79
CA ILE A 372 7.21 7.49 -7.13
C ILE A 372 7.58 7.78 -8.59
N CYS A 373 8.75 7.31 -9.03
CA CYS A 373 9.21 7.49 -10.41
C CYS A 373 8.31 6.77 -11.42
N VAL A 374 7.92 5.52 -11.14
CA VAL A 374 7.04 4.75 -12.03
C VAL A 374 5.63 5.37 -12.06
N ASP A 375 5.08 5.79 -10.93
CA ASP A 375 3.80 6.49 -10.86
C ASP A 375 3.83 7.76 -11.75
N THR A 376 4.92 8.53 -11.70
CA THR A 376 5.11 9.71 -12.54
C THR A 376 5.15 9.36 -14.03
N VAL A 377 5.88 8.33 -14.42
CA VAL A 377 5.94 7.85 -15.82
C VAL A 377 4.56 7.44 -16.32
N VAL A 378 3.83 6.66 -15.53
CA VAL A 378 2.48 6.19 -15.90
C VAL A 378 1.52 7.38 -16.02
N GLN A 379 1.56 8.33 -15.08
CA GLN A 379 0.70 9.51 -15.11
C GLN A 379 0.97 10.41 -16.34
N ALA A 380 2.24 10.53 -16.74
CA ALA A 380 2.65 11.38 -17.85
C ALA A 380 2.33 10.80 -19.24
N HIS A 381 2.33 9.46 -19.38
CA HIS A 381 2.23 8.81 -20.70
C HIS A 381 0.87 8.15 -20.98
N VAL A 382 -0.01 8.05 -19.99
CA VAL A 382 -1.34 7.43 -20.14
C VAL A 382 -2.38 8.51 -20.31
N ALA A 383 -3.23 8.36 -21.33
CA ALA A 383 -4.34 9.27 -21.62
C ALA A 383 -5.36 9.29 -20.45
N ASP A 384 -5.93 10.46 -20.18
CA ASP A 384 -6.80 10.66 -19.02
C ASP A 384 -8.04 9.76 -19.02
N GLU A 385 -8.59 9.44 -20.21
CA GLU A 385 -9.77 8.60 -20.38
C GLU A 385 -9.57 7.15 -19.90
N VAL A 386 -8.32 6.65 -19.96
CA VAL A 386 -7.98 5.27 -19.57
C VAL A 386 -7.13 5.20 -18.30
N LYS A 387 -6.71 6.35 -17.76
CA LYS A 387 -5.78 6.46 -16.62
C LYS A 387 -6.27 5.66 -15.41
N GLY A 388 -7.52 5.80 -15.02
CA GLY A 388 -8.09 5.06 -13.88
C GLY A 388 -8.04 3.54 -14.06
N ARG A 389 -8.28 3.04 -15.28
CA ARG A 389 -8.23 1.60 -15.61
C ARG A 389 -6.79 1.09 -15.59
N VAL A 390 -5.84 1.89 -16.07
CA VAL A 390 -4.40 1.56 -16.03
C VAL A 390 -3.90 1.51 -14.60
N PHE A 391 -4.29 2.44 -13.73
CA PHE A 391 -3.95 2.39 -12.31
C PHE A 391 -4.58 1.19 -11.58
N ALA A 392 -5.80 0.77 -11.96
CA ALA A 392 -6.39 -0.46 -11.44
C ALA A 392 -5.55 -1.70 -11.81
N ILE A 393 -5.07 -1.79 -13.06
CA ILE A 393 -4.15 -2.85 -13.51
C ILE A 393 -2.82 -2.78 -12.75
N TYR A 394 -2.29 -1.58 -12.57
CA TYR A 394 -1.07 -1.33 -11.79
C TYR A 394 -1.19 -1.87 -10.36
N ASP A 395 -2.28 -1.53 -9.65
CA ASP A 395 -2.54 -2.02 -8.30
C ASP A 395 -2.70 -3.55 -8.25
N MET A 396 -3.36 -4.14 -9.26
CA MET A 396 -3.47 -5.60 -9.38
C MET A 396 -2.08 -6.24 -9.50
N ILE A 397 -1.25 -5.77 -10.43
CA ILE A 397 0.10 -6.28 -10.67
C ILE A 397 0.95 -6.14 -9.40
N PHE A 398 0.88 -4.98 -8.74
CA PHE A 398 1.64 -4.67 -7.55
C PHE A 398 1.33 -5.61 -6.38
N ASN A 399 0.06 -5.91 -6.15
CA ASN A 399 -0.37 -6.81 -5.07
C ASN A 399 -0.14 -8.29 -5.43
N VAL A 400 -0.44 -8.70 -6.66
CA VAL A 400 -0.20 -10.07 -7.12
C VAL A 400 1.30 -10.40 -7.09
N ALA A 401 2.17 -9.47 -7.48
CA ALA A 401 3.62 -9.68 -7.42
C ALA A 401 4.10 -9.95 -5.98
N LEU A 402 3.53 -9.26 -4.98
CA LEU A 402 3.88 -9.49 -3.58
C LEU A 402 3.38 -10.84 -3.06
N VAL A 403 2.15 -11.23 -3.42
CA VAL A 403 1.61 -12.56 -3.06
C VAL A 403 2.42 -13.67 -3.72
N LEU A 404 2.74 -13.52 -5.01
CA LEU A 404 3.59 -14.46 -5.74
C LEU A 404 4.98 -14.57 -5.12
N ALA A 405 5.56 -13.43 -4.70
CA ALA A 405 6.83 -13.41 -3.98
C ALA A 405 6.78 -14.25 -2.71
N ALA A 406 5.69 -14.14 -1.93
CA ALA A 406 5.51 -14.91 -0.71
C ALA A 406 5.36 -16.42 -0.99
N VAL A 407 4.64 -16.79 -2.06
CA VAL A 407 4.52 -18.18 -2.51
C VAL A 407 5.89 -18.74 -2.94
N ILE A 408 6.67 -17.98 -3.71
CA ILE A 408 8.03 -18.37 -4.11
C ILE A 408 8.91 -18.49 -2.86
N ALA A 409 8.86 -17.52 -1.97
CA ALA A 409 9.59 -17.53 -0.71
C ALA A 409 9.29 -18.79 0.13
N ALA A 410 8.01 -19.21 0.16
CA ALA A 410 7.59 -20.43 0.85
C ALA A 410 8.26 -21.71 0.33
N VAL A 411 8.64 -21.71 -0.94
CA VAL A 411 9.32 -22.87 -1.59
C VAL A 411 10.84 -22.82 -1.41
N ILE A 412 11.43 -21.61 -1.48
CA ILE A 412 12.90 -21.48 -1.57
C ILE A 412 13.58 -21.12 -0.24
N LEU A 413 12.85 -20.51 0.71
CA LEU A 413 13.44 -20.07 1.98
C LEU A 413 13.54 -21.22 2.98
N PRO A 414 14.65 -21.31 3.73
CA PRO A 414 14.72 -22.20 4.89
C PRO A 414 13.78 -21.70 6.01
N ALA A 415 13.37 -22.59 6.92
CA ALA A 415 12.42 -22.28 7.99
C ALA A 415 12.83 -21.09 8.88
N ASN A 416 14.13 -20.86 9.06
CA ASN A 416 14.65 -19.73 9.82
C ASN A 416 14.87 -18.44 8.99
N GLY A 417 14.59 -18.48 7.67
CA GLY A 417 14.76 -17.36 6.76
C GLY A 417 16.22 -17.00 6.42
N LYS A 418 17.20 -17.63 7.05
CA LYS A 418 18.63 -17.29 6.88
C LYS A 418 19.24 -18.03 5.70
N SER A 419 19.56 -17.32 4.62
CA SER A 419 20.27 -17.89 3.46
C SER A 419 21.03 -16.80 2.71
N VAL A 420 22.36 -16.81 2.82
CA VAL A 420 23.23 -15.89 2.06
C VAL A 420 23.10 -16.15 0.55
N MET A 421 22.94 -17.41 0.14
CA MET A 421 22.74 -17.76 -1.26
C MET A 421 21.51 -17.07 -1.85
N ILE A 422 20.38 -17.09 -1.13
CA ILE A 422 19.16 -16.43 -1.59
C ILE A 422 19.35 -14.91 -1.64
N LEU A 423 20.05 -14.31 -0.67
CA LEU A 423 20.38 -12.87 -0.73
C LEU A 423 21.22 -12.54 -1.97
N ILE A 424 22.21 -13.38 -2.32
CA ILE A 424 23.01 -13.21 -3.54
C ILE A 424 22.12 -13.32 -4.79
N ILE A 425 21.25 -14.34 -4.85
CA ILE A 425 20.31 -14.51 -5.98
C ILE A 425 19.41 -13.28 -6.11
N MET A 426 18.86 -12.77 -5.02
CA MET A 426 18.02 -11.56 -5.05
C MET A 426 18.80 -10.30 -5.48
N ALA A 427 20.07 -10.17 -5.05
CA ALA A 427 20.94 -9.08 -5.52
C ALA A 427 21.19 -9.18 -7.03
N VAL A 428 21.49 -10.37 -7.54
CA VAL A 428 21.63 -10.61 -8.99
C VAL A 428 20.32 -10.29 -9.72
N CYS A 429 19.16 -10.68 -9.18
CA CYS A 429 17.87 -10.32 -9.77
C CYS A 429 17.69 -8.79 -9.85
N TYR A 430 18.03 -8.03 -8.80
CA TYR A 430 17.99 -6.56 -8.86
C TYR A 430 18.92 -5.99 -9.92
N LEU A 431 20.14 -6.52 -10.06
CA LEU A 431 21.09 -6.12 -11.11
C LEU A 431 20.55 -6.43 -12.51
N LEU A 432 19.93 -7.60 -12.70
CA LEU A 432 19.31 -7.97 -13.97
C LEU A 432 18.12 -7.06 -14.31
N ILE A 433 17.28 -6.72 -13.32
CA ILE A 433 16.18 -5.78 -13.50
C ILE A 433 16.72 -4.39 -13.88
N ALA A 434 17.78 -3.92 -13.22
CA ALA A 434 18.41 -2.63 -13.52
C ALA A 434 19.00 -2.61 -14.94
N LEU A 435 19.68 -3.68 -15.35
CA LEU A 435 20.23 -3.83 -16.68
C LEU A 435 19.12 -3.87 -17.73
N TRP A 436 18.11 -4.71 -17.55
CA TRP A 436 16.95 -4.79 -18.43
C TRP A 436 16.25 -3.42 -18.57
N PHE A 437 15.96 -2.75 -17.45
CA PHE A 437 15.32 -1.44 -17.43
C PHE A 437 16.18 -0.41 -18.19
N SER A 438 17.49 -0.38 -17.92
CA SER A 438 18.43 0.52 -18.60
C SER A 438 18.45 0.30 -20.11
N MET A 439 18.39 -0.95 -20.59
CA MET A 439 18.34 -1.29 -22.01
C MET A 439 16.96 -0.98 -22.60
N ALA A 440 15.88 -1.40 -21.96
CA ALA A 440 14.51 -1.24 -22.46
C ALA A 440 14.09 0.24 -22.56
N SER A 441 14.62 1.09 -21.67
CA SER A 441 14.34 2.52 -21.64
C SER A 441 15.24 3.36 -22.56
N ARG A 442 16.19 2.75 -23.29
CA ARG A 442 16.99 3.46 -24.30
C ARG A 442 16.11 3.97 -25.44
N GLY A 443 16.23 5.25 -25.75
CA GLY A 443 15.43 5.89 -26.82
C GLY A 443 13.94 6.06 -26.47
N VAL A 444 13.54 5.83 -25.20
CA VAL A 444 12.18 6.10 -24.73
C VAL A 444 12.24 7.27 -23.76
N SER A 445 11.49 8.35 -24.04
CA SER A 445 11.35 9.46 -23.11
C SER A 445 10.63 8.96 -21.86
N MET A 446 11.31 9.01 -20.71
CA MET A 446 10.74 8.72 -19.39
C MET A 446 10.37 10.00 -18.63
N ASN A 447 10.72 11.16 -19.17
CA ASN A 447 10.37 12.47 -18.66
C ASN A 447 9.02 12.92 -19.24
N ASN A 448 8.41 13.93 -18.67
CA ASN A 448 7.07 14.44 -18.96
C ASN A 448 6.69 14.41 -20.45
N GLY A 449 5.49 13.93 -20.78
CA GLY A 449 4.95 13.78 -22.14
C GLY A 449 4.79 15.06 -22.98
N THR A 450 5.44 16.15 -22.64
CA THR A 450 5.43 17.42 -23.38
C THR A 450 6.35 17.44 -24.61
N GLU A 451 7.19 16.41 -24.83
CA GLU A 451 8.08 16.36 -25.99
C GLU A 451 7.47 15.74 -27.26
N SER A 452 6.25 15.24 -27.24
CA SER A 452 5.59 14.68 -28.43
C SER A 452 5.02 15.74 -29.38
N LEU A 453 5.19 17.03 -29.10
CA LEU A 453 4.75 18.15 -29.98
C LEU A 453 5.88 18.86 -30.73
N GLN A 454 7.13 18.43 -30.61
CA GLN A 454 8.25 19.07 -31.28
C GLN A 454 8.88 18.30 -32.47
N ILE A 455 8.30 17.18 -32.90
CA ILE A 455 8.77 16.47 -34.11
C ILE A 455 7.65 16.47 -35.16
N VAL A 456 7.12 17.62 -35.49
CA VAL A 456 6.45 17.90 -36.76
C VAL A 456 6.69 19.39 -37.07
N ASN A 457 7.87 19.68 -37.54
CA ASN A 457 8.17 20.81 -38.44
C ASN A 457 9.43 20.48 -39.24
#